data_f0eca237b3fd8fae842fabbd1f0799a2
#
_entry.id   f0eca237b3fd8fae842fabbd1f0799a2
#
_cell.length_a   1.000
_cell.length_b   1.000
_cell.length_c   1.000
_cell.angle_alpha   90.00
_cell.angle_beta   90.00
_cell.angle_gamma   90.00
#
_symmetry.space_group_name_H-M   'P 1'
#
loop_
_entity.id
_entity.type
_entity.pdbx_description
1 polymer ?
#
loop_
_entity_poly.entity_id
_entity_poly.type
_entity_poly.pdbx_seq_one_letter_code
_entity_poly.pdbx_strand_id
1 'polypeptide(L)'
;MITKPKSSFANEISTDIVDLNPDEEIVILIFSLEMVGFRQVGRTLSSKLRKTTSTLYSSETDLDDDTFRKVISVSNQLKEYPIWFVDNPTTPKEAEDIIRYFYNTYVKGTNKHFVIMYDHALLTKPIGSVIETMQELERVFISAKKYPMTSVLQLAQMNRNIESPERINNFLSHYPMRSDISSADALFQASDYVIVIHRPEILGIQEYGPSHLSTQNKVYLHILKNRDAGKPCILEFQNDLAYNNLIES
;
A
#
# COMPACT_ATOMS: atom_id res chain seq x y z
N MET A 1 -1.42 15.48 5.89
CA MET A 1 -2.13 14.49 5.08
C MET A 1 -1.09 13.51 4.52
N ILE A 2 -0.51 12.69 5.42
CA ILE A 2 0.64 11.78 5.15
C ILE A 2 0.18 10.46 4.49
N THR A 3 -1.13 10.22 4.44
CA THR A 3 -1.71 8.94 4.01
C THR A 3 -1.81 8.71 2.49
N LYS A 4 -1.71 9.75 1.67
CA LYS A 4 -1.87 9.61 0.21
C LYS A 4 -0.82 8.72 -0.49
N PRO A 5 0.49 8.83 -0.17
CA PRO A 5 1.48 8.01 -0.90
C PRO A 5 1.32 6.51 -0.63
N LYS A 6 0.99 6.12 0.60
CA LYS A 6 0.88 4.72 1.03
C LYS A 6 -0.18 3.94 0.24
N SER A 7 -1.42 4.44 0.21
CA SER A 7 -2.51 3.75 -0.47
C SER A 7 -2.40 3.86 -2.01
N SER A 8 -1.81 4.94 -2.54
CA SER A 8 -1.51 5.04 -3.99
C SER A 8 -0.46 4.03 -4.40
N PHE A 9 0.63 3.90 -3.63
CA PHE A 9 1.67 2.92 -3.87
C PHE A 9 1.14 1.48 -3.78
N ALA A 10 0.32 1.16 -2.76
CA ALA A 10 -0.28 -0.15 -2.64
C ALA A 10 -1.24 -0.47 -3.80
N ASN A 11 -2.02 0.52 -4.24
CA ASN A 11 -2.91 0.36 -5.39
C ASN A 11 -2.13 0.12 -6.68
N GLU A 12 -1.03 0.84 -6.90
CA GLU A 12 -0.13 0.65 -8.02
C GLU A 12 0.48 -0.76 -8.01
N ILE A 13 1.07 -1.19 -6.88
CA ILE A 13 1.59 -2.55 -6.72
C ILE A 13 0.54 -3.60 -7.07
N SER A 14 -0.73 -3.43 -6.69
CA SER A 14 -1.76 -4.43 -6.97
C SER A 14 -2.02 -4.64 -8.46
N THR A 15 -1.90 -3.59 -9.26
CA THR A 15 -2.04 -3.67 -10.72
C THR A 15 -0.74 -4.08 -11.40
N ASP A 16 0.41 -3.60 -10.91
CA ASP A 16 1.72 -3.94 -11.45
C ASP A 16 2.06 -5.42 -11.26
N ILE A 17 1.65 -6.02 -10.15
CA ILE A 17 1.78 -7.48 -9.95
C ILE A 17 1.10 -8.24 -11.10
N VAL A 18 -0.06 -7.78 -11.57
CA VAL A 18 -0.76 -8.40 -12.70
C VAL A 18 -0.09 -8.06 -14.04
N ASP A 19 0.20 -6.80 -14.26
CA ASP A 19 0.72 -6.30 -15.54
C ASP A 19 2.14 -6.79 -15.86
N LEU A 20 2.99 -6.93 -14.83
CA LEU A 20 4.39 -7.34 -14.97
C LEU A 20 4.59 -8.86 -14.94
N ASN A 21 3.55 -9.63 -14.61
CA ASN A 21 3.61 -11.09 -14.55
C ASN A 21 2.49 -11.73 -15.40
N PRO A 22 2.46 -11.47 -16.73
CA PRO A 22 1.36 -11.90 -17.60
C PRO A 22 1.25 -13.43 -17.74
N ASP A 23 2.34 -14.16 -17.47
CA ASP A 23 2.40 -15.62 -17.56
C ASP A 23 2.08 -16.32 -16.24
N GLU A 24 1.88 -15.55 -15.15
CA GLU A 24 1.61 -16.08 -13.82
C GLU A 24 0.10 -16.02 -13.49
N GLU A 25 -0.41 -17.09 -12.94
CA GLU A 25 -1.77 -17.10 -12.40
C GLU A 25 -1.78 -16.49 -10.99
N ILE A 26 -2.49 -15.39 -10.81
CA ILE A 26 -2.49 -14.60 -9.57
C ILE A 26 -3.91 -14.46 -9.04
N VAL A 27 -4.06 -14.39 -7.74
CA VAL A 27 -5.30 -14.03 -7.02
C VAL A 27 -4.95 -12.95 -6.01
N ILE A 28 -5.57 -11.78 -6.11
CA ILE A 28 -5.33 -10.65 -5.21
C ILE A 28 -6.59 -10.35 -4.41
N LEU A 29 -6.48 -10.42 -3.09
CA LEU A 29 -7.55 -10.09 -2.15
C LEU A 29 -7.16 -8.82 -1.38
N ILE A 30 -7.92 -7.74 -1.55
CA ILE A 30 -7.65 -6.44 -0.93
C ILE A 30 -8.72 -6.14 0.12
N PHE A 31 -8.32 -6.05 1.39
CA PHE A 31 -9.14 -5.45 2.45
C PHE A 31 -8.95 -3.93 2.38
N SER A 32 -9.93 -3.25 1.80
CA SER A 32 -9.90 -1.80 1.54
C SER A 32 -10.72 -1.05 2.59
N LEU A 33 -10.29 -1.10 3.84
CA LEU A 33 -11.07 -0.63 4.98
C LEU A 33 -11.11 0.90 5.10
N GLU A 34 -10.14 1.61 4.52
CA GLU A 34 -10.09 3.07 4.50
C GLU A 34 -10.90 3.64 3.33
N MET A 35 -11.00 2.89 2.23
CA MET A 35 -11.56 3.39 1.00
C MET A 35 -12.30 2.29 0.25
N VAL A 36 -13.52 2.58 -0.19
CA VAL A 36 -14.30 1.62 -0.99
C VAL A 36 -13.62 1.29 -2.32
N GLY A 37 -13.77 0.04 -2.77
CA GLY A 37 -13.04 -0.51 -3.93
C GLY A 37 -13.20 0.31 -5.20
N PHE A 38 -14.36 0.91 -5.48
CA PHE A 38 -14.55 1.73 -6.68
C PHE A 38 -13.62 2.97 -6.71
N ARG A 39 -13.24 3.51 -5.55
CA ARG A 39 -12.26 4.61 -5.48
C ARG A 39 -10.83 4.13 -5.74
N GLN A 40 -10.53 2.87 -5.41
CA GLN A 40 -9.25 2.26 -5.78
C GLN A 40 -9.17 2.11 -7.31
N VAL A 41 -10.23 1.62 -7.95
CA VAL A 41 -10.33 1.57 -9.43
C VAL A 41 -10.14 2.97 -10.03
N GLY A 42 -10.73 4.00 -9.44
CA GLY A 42 -10.53 5.39 -9.88
C GLY A 42 -9.10 5.88 -9.80
N ARG A 43 -8.33 5.45 -8.80
CA ARG A 43 -6.88 5.74 -8.71
C ARG A 43 -6.10 5.02 -9.80
N THR A 44 -6.43 3.76 -10.07
CA THR A 44 -5.82 3.01 -11.16
C THR A 44 -6.10 3.66 -12.51
N LEU A 45 -7.33 4.12 -12.75
CA LEU A 45 -7.67 4.89 -13.95
C LEU A 45 -6.86 6.19 -14.05
N SER A 46 -6.71 6.90 -12.91
CA SER A 46 -5.90 8.13 -12.84
C SER A 46 -4.43 7.87 -13.22
N SER A 47 -3.84 6.80 -12.71
CA SER A 47 -2.47 6.39 -13.03
C SER A 47 -2.33 6.01 -14.50
N LYS A 48 -3.13 5.05 -14.97
CA LYS A 48 -3.04 4.52 -16.34
C LYS A 48 -3.36 5.57 -17.43
N LEU A 49 -4.26 6.50 -17.16
CA LEU A 49 -4.67 7.54 -18.11
C LEU A 49 -3.87 8.84 -17.97
N ARG A 50 -3.05 8.98 -16.92
CA ARG A 50 -2.35 10.22 -16.55
C ARG A 50 -3.30 11.42 -16.47
N LYS A 51 -4.46 11.21 -15.89
CA LYS A 51 -5.47 12.21 -15.58
C LYS A 51 -5.71 12.24 -14.08
N THR A 52 -5.90 13.41 -13.49
CA THR A 52 -6.18 13.48 -12.06
C THR A 52 -7.55 12.87 -11.74
N THR A 53 -7.72 12.32 -10.54
CA THR A 53 -9.04 11.83 -10.11
C THR A 53 -10.10 12.93 -10.11
N SER A 54 -9.72 14.19 -9.85
CA SER A 54 -10.62 15.33 -9.96
C SER A 54 -11.10 15.56 -11.39
N THR A 55 -10.23 15.40 -12.37
CA THR A 55 -10.62 15.49 -13.80
C THR A 55 -11.56 14.35 -14.20
N LEU A 56 -11.25 13.12 -13.78
CA LEU A 56 -12.05 11.94 -14.14
C LEU A 56 -13.45 11.93 -13.50
N TYR A 57 -13.61 12.57 -12.35
CA TYR A 57 -14.88 12.62 -11.60
C TYR A 57 -15.47 14.03 -11.52
N SER A 58 -15.02 14.97 -12.35
CA SER A 58 -15.59 16.30 -12.39
C SER A 58 -17.05 16.26 -12.84
N SER A 59 -17.88 17.02 -12.16
CA SER A 59 -19.25 17.32 -12.59
C SER A 59 -19.34 18.66 -13.34
N GLU A 60 -18.25 19.41 -13.43
CA GLU A 60 -18.22 20.75 -14.03
C GLU A 60 -17.76 20.75 -15.48
N THR A 61 -17.01 19.72 -15.89
CA THR A 61 -16.48 19.58 -17.24
C THR A 61 -16.65 18.16 -17.74
N ASP A 62 -17.20 18.01 -18.93
CA ASP A 62 -17.29 16.71 -19.60
C ASP A 62 -15.91 16.25 -20.03
N LEU A 63 -15.71 14.94 -20.02
CA LEU A 63 -14.51 14.35 -20.63
C LEU A 63 -14.61 14.47 -22.16
N ASP A 64 -13.49 14.78 -22.80
CA ASP A 64 -13.40 14.68 -24.24
C ASP A 64 -13.60 13.22 -24.71
N ASP A 65 -14.07 13.05 -25.95
CA ASP A 65 -14.42 11.74 -26.52
C ASP A 65 -13.24 10.74 -26.49
N ASP A 66 -12.01 11.20 -26.68
CA ASP A 66 -10.82 10.34 -26.66
C ASP A 66 -10.56 9.85 -25.24
N THR A 67 -10.59 10.75 -24.27
CA THR A 67 -10.44 10.40 -22.85
C THR A 67 -11.55 9.46 -22.41
N PHE A 68 -12.80 9.70 -22.79
CA PHE A 68 -13.94 8.84 -22.45
C PHE A 68 -13.77 7.42 -23.02
N ARG A 69 -13.36 7.28 -24.29
CA ARG A 69 -13.05 5.96 -24.88
C ARG A 69 -11.92 5.23 -24.15
N LYS A 70 -10.88 5.95 -23.77
CA LYS A 70 -9.77 5.38 -22.98
C LYS A 70 -10.24 4.92 -21.61
N VAL A 71 -11.08 5.68 -20.92
CA VAL A 71 -11.69 5.26 -19.65
C VAL A 71 -12.44 3.94 -19.81
N ILE A 72 -13.28 3.81 -20.85
CA ILE A 72 -14.01 2.57 -21.12
C ILE A 72 -13.04 1.40 -21.39
N SER A 73 -12.04 1.62 -22.23
CA SER A 73 -11.04 0.60 -22.58
C SER A 73 -10.30 0.08 -21.35
N VAL A 74 -9.74 0.99 -20.54
CA VAL A 74 -9.01 0.63 -19.32
C VAL A 74 -9.94 0.00 -18.28
N SER A 75 -11.17 0.50 -18.13
CA SER A 75 -12.16 -0.11 -17.22
C SER A 75 -12.51 -1.54 -17.61
N ASN A 76 -12.60 -1.85 -18.90
CA ASN A 76 -12.83 -3.21 -19.37
C ASN A 76 -11.62 -4.11 -19.11
N GLN A 77 -10.41 -3.60 -19.30
CA GLN A 77 -9.18 -4.33 -18.93
C GLN A 77 -9.16 -4.65 -17.43
N LEU A 78 -9.47 -3.67 -16.58
CA LEU A 78 -9.45 -3.85 -15.12
C LEU A 78 -10.49 -4.85 -14.60
N LYS A 79 -11.59 -5.08 -15.32
CA LYS A 79 -12.58 -6.13 -14.98
C LYS A 79 -12.00 -7.54 -15.06
N GLU A 80 -11.01 -7.74 -15.93
CA GLU A 80 -10.35 -9.02 -16.12
C GLU A 80 -9.23 -9.28 -15.08
N TYR A 81 -8.87 -8.27 -14.28
CA TYR A 81 -7.85 -8.44 -13.25
C TYR A 81 -8.38 -9.33 -12.12
N PRO A 82 -7.57 -10.28 -11.67
CA PRO A 82 -7.91 -11.19 -10.58
C PRO A 82 -7.83 -10.51 -9.21
N ILE A 83 -8.52 -9.38 -9.04
CA ILE A 83 -8.51 -8.53 -7.86
C ILE A 83 -9.90 -8.47 -7.24
N TRP A 84 -10.01 -8.82 -5.96
CA TRP A 84 -11.24 -8.75 -5.18
C TRP A 84 -11.08 -7.78 -4.02
N PHE A 85 -12.15 -7.05 -3.70
CA PHE A 85 -12.19 -6.07 -2.61
C PHE A 85 -13.12 -6.52 -1.49
N VAL A 86 -12.67 -6.30 -0.25
CA VAL A 86 -13.45 -6.38 0.98
C VAL A 86 -13.50 -4.97 1.55
N ASP A 87 -14.62 -4.28 1.39
CA ASP A 87 -14.76 -2.85 1.72
C ASP A 87 -15.25 -2.61 3.16
N ASN A 88 -15.80 -3.64 3.80
CA ASN A 88 -16.33 -3.51 5.16
C ASN A 88 -15.24 -3.84 6.19
N PRO A 89 -15.12 -3.04 7.26
CA PRO A 89 -14.24 -3.39 8.37
C PRO A 89 -14.59 -4.78 8.91
N THR A 90 -13.57 -5.59 9.14
CA THR A 90 -13.67 -6.96 9.66
C THR A 90 -12.99 -7.08 11.01
N THR A 91 -13.45 -8.00 11.86
CA THR A 91 -12.64 -8.50 12.98
C THR A 91 -11.48 -9.35 12.45
N PRO A 92 -10.42 -9.59 13.23
CA PRO A 92 -9.34 -10.51 12.83
C PRO A 92 -9.88 -11.89 12.42
N LYS A 93 -10.88 -12.40 13.14
CA LYS A 93 -11.49 -13.70 12.84
C LYS A 93 -12.25 -13.71 11.51
N GLU A 94 -13.04 -12.66 11.24
CA GLU A 94 -13.73 -12.51 9.96
C GLU A 94 -12.71 -12.41 8.80
N ALA A 95 -11.62 -11.67 8.98
CA ALA A 95 -10.55 -11.60 8.00
C ALA A 95 -9.89 -12.96 7.75
N GLU A 96 -9.61 -13.75 8.81
CA GLU A 96 -9.10 -15.12 8.69
C GLU A 96 -10.04 -16.00 7.88
N ASP A 97 -11.33 -15.95 8.16
CA ASP A 97 -12.34 -16.78 7.49
C ASP A 97 -12.47 -16.43 6.01
N ILE A 98 -12.42 -15.12 5.66
CA ILE A 98 -12.41 -14.66 4.27
C ILE A 98 -11.13 -15.12 3.55
N ILE A 99 -9.96 -14.92 4.14
CA ILE A 99 -8.67 -15.35 3.58
C ILE A 99 -8.69 -16.86 3.33
N ARG A 100 -9.13 -17.64 4.31
CA ARG A 100 -9.22 -19.09 4.21
C ARG A 100 -10.20 -19.53 3.12
N TYR A 101 -11.34 -18.86 2.99
CA TYR A 101 -12.31 -19.11 1.92
C TYR A 101 -11.68 -18.86 0.54
N PHE A 102 -11.03 -17.72 0.34
CA PHE A 102 -10.38 -17.39 -0.94
C PHE A 102 -9.27 -18.39 -1.27
N TYR A 103 -8.41 -18.70 -0.31
CA TYR A 103 -7.35 -19.68 -0.49
C TYR A 103 -7.92 -21.05 -0.92
N ASN A 104 -8.92 -21.56 -0.19
CA ASN A 104 -9.48 -22.87 -0.49
C ASN A 104 -10.24 -22.92 -1.83
N THR A 105 -10.86 -21.82 -2.23
CA THR A 105 -11.72 -21.75 -3.43
C THR A 105 -10.90 -21.49 -4.70
N TYR A 106 -9.88 -20.64 -4.64
CA TYR A 106 -9.22 -20.14 -5.85
C TYR A 106 -7.75 -20.54 -5.99
N VAL A 107 -7.10 -20.99 -4.91
CA VAL A 107 -5.64 -21.16 -4.88
C VAL A 107 -5.23 -22.60 -4.54
N LYS A 108 -5.86 -23.21 -3.54
CA LYS A 108 -5.48 -24.54 -3.03
C LYS A 108 -5.52 -25.60 -4.14
N GLY A 109 -4.40 -26.29 -4.30
CA GLY A 109 -4.27 -27.34 -5.34
C GLY A 109 -3.98 -26.80 -6.74
N THR A 110 -3.69 -25.50 -6.85
CA THR A 110 -3.22 -24.85 -8.09
C THR A 110 -1.81 -24.31 -7.89
N ASN A 111 -1.21 -23.76 -8.94
CA ASN A 111 0.07 -23.02 -8.88
C ASN A 111 -0.12 -21.51 -8.77
N LYS A 112 -1.33 -21.03 -8.40
CA LYS A 112 -1.64 -19.60 -8.32
C LYS A 112 -0.93 -18.93 -7.16
N HIS A 113 -0.40 -17.76 -7.43
CA HIS A 113 0.07 -16.85 -6.37
C HIS A 113 -1.11 -16.16 -5.70
N PHE A 114 -1.14 -16.20 -4.39
CA PHE A 114 -2.15 -15.50 -3.59
C PHE A 114 -1.54 -14.29 -2.90
N VAL A 115 -2.03 -13.10 -3.23
CA VAL A 115 -1.59 -11.84 -2.63
C VAL A 115 -2.72 -11.27 -1.78
N ILE A 116 -2.46 -11.11 -0.50
CA ILE A 116 -3.38 -10.50 0.46
C ILE A 116 -2.88 -9.09 0.75
N MET A 117 -3.70 -8.08 0.49
CA MET A 117 -3.40 -6.69 0.83
C MET A 117 -4.38 -6.20 1.89
N TYR A 118 -3.88 -5.47 2.90
CA TYR A 118 -4.69 -4.99 4.01
C TYR A 118 -4.47 -3.50 4.28
N ASP A 119 -5.41 -2.66 3.86
CA ASP A 119 -5.34 -1.19 3.98
C ASP A 119 -6.50 -0.65 4.85
N HIS A 120 -6.26 -0.29 6.11
CA HIS A 120 -5.06 -0.53 6.91
C HIS A 120 -5.45 -1.10 8.28
N ALA A 121 -4.47 -1.68 8.95
CA ALA A 121 -4.66 -2.49 10.17
C ALA A 121 -5.45 -1.81 11.30
N LEU A 122 -5.29 -0.49 11.52
CA LEU A 122 -5.99 0.25 12.58
C LEU A 122 -7.51 0.41 12.35
N LEU A 123 -8.02 0.07 11.17
CA LEU A 123 -9.45 0.08 10.85
C LEU A 123 -10.12 -1.29 11.03
N THR A 124 -9.37 -2.28 11.47
CA THR A 124 -9.90 -3.58 11.88
C THR A 124 -10.92 -3.39 13.00
N LYS A 125 -12.06 -4.09 12.94
CA LYS A 125 -13.03 -4.08 14.02
C LYS A 125 -12.39 -4.58 15.31
N PRO A 126 -12.47 -3.83 16.42
CA PRO A 126 -11.84 -4.22 17.67
C PRO A 126 -12.51 -5.46 18.29
N ILE A 127 -11.67 -6.32 18.87
CA ILE A 127 -12.12 -7.48 19.68
C ILE A 127 -11.86 -7.25 21.18
N GLY A 128 -11.15 -6.17 21.51
CA GLY A 128 -10.76 -5.73 22.84
C GLY A 128 -9.98 -4.43 22.72
N SER A 129 -8.82 -4.34 23.35
CA SER A 129 -7.91 -3.20 23.15
C SER A 129 -7.35 -3.17 21.73
N VAL A 130 -6.83 -2.01 21.32
CA VAL A 130 -6.13 -1.86 20.02
C VAL A 130 -4.95 -2.84 19.94
N ILE A 131 -4.22 -3.00 21.04
CA ILE A 131 -3.06 -3.91 21.10
C ILE A 131 -3.49 -5.35 20.87
N GLU A 132 -4.52 -5.82 21.56
CA GLU A 132 -5.04 -7.19 21.39
C GLU A 132 -5.55 -7.43 19.98
N THR A 133 -6.28 -6.46 19.42
CA THR A 133 -6.78 -6.56 18.05
C THR A 133 -5.63 -6.65 17.03
N MET A 134 -4.58 -5.83 17.21
CA MET A 134 -3.40 -5.88 16.36
C MET A 134 -2.63 -7.19 16.49
N GLN A 135 -2.43 -7.68 17.71
CA GLN A 135 -1.74 -8.95 17.94
C GLN A 135 -2.49 -10.13 17.30
N GLU A 136 -3.82 -10.14 17.39
CA GLU A 136 -4.61 -11.20 16.77
C GLU A 136 -4.60 -11.10 15.24
N LEU A 137 -4.65 -9.88 14.67
CA LEU A 137 -4.53 -9.67 13.24
C LEU A 137 -3.16 -10.16 12.71
N GLU A 138 -2.07 -9.86 13.43
CA GLU A 138 -0.73 -10.35 13.08
C GLU A 138 -0.64 -11.89 13.11
N ARG A 139 -1.33 -12.55 14.06
CA ARG A 139 -1.42 -14.02 14.08
C ARG A 139 -2.11 -14.57 12.84
N VAL A 140 -3.20 -13.90 12.39
CA VAL A 140 -3.90 -14.27 11.15
C VAL A 140 -2.94 -14.17 9.95
N PHE A 141 -2.18 -13.09 9.83
CA PHE A 141 -1.24 -12.90 8.72
C PHE A 141 -0.06 -13.88 8.77
N ILE A 142 0.49 -14.15 9.95
CA ILE A 142 1.52 -15.18 10.15
C ILE A 142 1.00 -16.55 9.74
N SER A 143 -0.25 -16.86 9.99
CA SER A 143 -0.89 -18.10 9.55
C SER A 143 -1.11 -18.12 8.03
N ALA A 144 -1.61 -17.03 7.48
CA ALA A 144 -1.90 -16.91 6.05
C ALA A 144 -0.64 -17.06 5.18
N LYS A 145 0.47 -16.42 5.57
CA LYS A 145 1.74 -16.54 4.82
C LYS A 145 2.36 -17.93 4.83
N LYS A 146 1.83 -18.87 5.64
CA LYS A 146 2.24 -20.29 5.58
C LYS A 146 1.52 -21.08 4.50
N TYR A 147 0.46 -20.55 3.91
CA TYR A 147 -0.14 -21.17 2.74
C TYR A 147 0.85 -21.09 1.57
N PRO A 148 1.01 -22.18 0.79
CA PRO A 148 1.85 -22.16 -0.40
C PRO A 148 1.54 -20.99 -1.32
N MET A 149 2.57 -20.39 -1.91
CA MET A 149 2.47 -19.29 -2.88
C MET A 149 1.70 -18.05 -2.35
N THR A 150 1.74 -17.80 -1.04
CA THR A 150 0.98 -16.70 -0.42
C THR A 150 1.89 -15.61 0.11
N SER A 151 1.59 -14.36 -0.27
CA SER A 151 2.22 -13.14 0.22
C SER A 151 1.19 -12.24 0.91
N VAL A 152 1.61 -11.58 1.98
CA VAL A 152 0.78 -10.61 2.72
C VAL A 152 1.45 -9.24 2.66
N LEU A 153 0.74 -8.24 2.16
CA LEU A 153 1.12 -6.83 2.18
C LEU A 153 0.19 -6.07 3.12
N GLN A 154 0.71 -5.70 4.28
CA GLN A 154 -0.03 -4.95 5.28
C GLN A 154 0.40 -3.49 5.28
N LEU A 155 -0.57 -2.58 5.19
CA LEU A 155 -0.33 -1.15 5.31
C LEU A 155 -0.51 -0.70 6.76
N ALA A 156 0.48 0.03 7.25
CA ALA A 156 0.46 0.62 8.59
C ALA A 156 0.68 2.15 8.51
N GLN A 157 0.30 2.84 9.55
CA GLN A 157 0.57 4.27 9.68
C GLN A 157 1.82 4.49 10.52
N MET A 158 2.55 5.55 10.19
CA MET A 158 3.58 6.08 11.07
C MET A 158 2.94 6.86 12.22
N ASN A 159 3.59 6.85 13.38
CA ASN A 159 3.20 7.75 14.46
C ASN A 159 3.69 9.19 14.17
N ARG A 160 3.16 10.16 14.91
CA ARG A 160 3.47 11.58 14.68
C ARG A 160 4.84 12.01 15.18
N ASN A 161 5.63 11.14 15.79
CA ASN A 161 6.96 11.50 16.31
C ASN A 161 7.90 11.95 15.20
N ILE A 162 7.74 11.42 13.99
CA ILE A 162 8.53 11.85 12.84
C ILE A 162 8.25 13.32 12.44
N GLU A 163 7.09 13.87 12.84
CA GLU A 163 6.67 15.23 12.57
C GLU A 163 7.02 16.19 13.73
N SER A 164 7.69 15.71 14.78
CA SER A 164 8.04 16.56 15.90
C SER A 164 9.03 17.66 15.47
N PRO A 165 8.90 18.89 16.03
CA PRO A 165 9.80 19.99 15.69
C PRO A 165 11.29 19.64 15.88
N GLU A 166 11.61 18.85 16.89
CA GLU A 166 12.99 18.39 17.15
C GLU A 166 13.52 17.54 16.01
N ARG A 167 12.69 16.65 15.45
CA ARG A 167 13.05 15.81 14.31
C ARG A 167 13.15 16.61 13.02
N ILE A 168 12.19 17.52 12.78
CA ILE A 168 12.18 18.38 11.58
C ILE A 168 13.39 19.32 11.58
N ASN A 169 13.73 19.91 12.71
CA ASN A 169 14.89 20.82 12.83
C ASN A 169 16.23 20.07 12.75
N ASN A 170 16.25 18.78 13.00
CA ASN A 170 17.42 17.94 12.86
C ASN A 170 17.33 17.07 11.60
N PHE A 171 17.28 17.72 10.44
CA PHE A 171 17.07 17.08 9.14
C PHE A 171 18.13 16.03 8.79
N LEU A 172 19.34 16.13 9.32
CA LEU A 172 20.40 15.13 9.12
C LEU A 172 20.06 13.77 9.74
N SER A 173 19.26 13.75 10.80
CA SER A 173 18.82 12.52 11.47
C SER A 173 17.33 12.21 11.23
N HIS A 174 16.70 12.86 10.28
CA HIS A 174 15.26 12.73 10.00
C HIS A 174 14.90 11.48 9.19
N TYR A 175 15.65 10.40 9.28
CA TYR A 175 15.25 9.14 8.65
C TYR A 175 14.19 8.42 9.46
N PRO A 176 13.20 7.81 8.79
CA PRO A 176 12.24 6.92 9.44
C PRO A 176 12.95 5.82 10.22
N MET A 177 12.44 5.54 11.41
CA MET A 177 12.96 4.50 12.29
C MET A 177 11.85 3.51 12.65
N ARG A 178 12.22 2.34 13.18
CA ARG A 178 11.26 1.35 13.69
C ARG A 178 10.26 1.96 14.66
N SER A 179 10.71 2.82 15.58
CA SER A 179 9.88 3.49 16.58
C SER A 179 8.83 4.45 15.99
N ASP A 180 8.97 4.83 14.72
CA ASP A 180 8.01 5.70 14.03
C ASP A 180 6.80 4.93 13.45
N ILE A 181 6.81 3.61 13.50
CA ILE A 181 5.72 2.76 13.03
C ILE A 181 4.72 2.58 14.19
N SER A 182 3.44 2.86 13.95
CA SER A 182 2.39 2.60 14.94
C SER A 182 2.27 1.11 15.20
N SER A 183 2.20 0.71 16.48
CA SER A 183 2.20 -0.70 16.90
C SER A 183 3.45 -1.48 16.45
N ALA A 184 4.60 -0.80 16.42
CA ALA A 184 5.84 -1.22 15.78
C ALA A 184 6.32 -2.64 16.13
N ASP A 185 6.19 -3.06 17.38
CA ASP A 185 6.87 -4.28 17.80
C ASP A 185 6.27 -5.55 17.21
N ALA A 186 4.95 -5.72 17.27
CA ALA A 186 4.27 -6.89 16.72
C ALA A 186 4.42 -6.96 15.20
N LEU A 187 4.13 -5.84 14.52
CA LEU A 187 4.20 -5.72 13.07
C LEU A 187 5.64 -5.95 12.57
N PHE A 188 6.63 -5.30 13.19
CA PHE A 188 8.03 -5.43 12.79
C PHE A 188 8.57 -6.85 12.99
N GLN A 189 8.14 -7.55 14.06
CA GLN A 189 8.52 -8.94 14.30
C GLN A 189 7.88 -9.90 13.29
N ALA A 190 6.62 -9.71 12.96
CA ALA A 190 5.85 -10.56 12.06
C ALA A 190 6.30 -10.44 10.60
N SER A 191 6.74 -9.24 10.18
CA SER A 191 7.10 -8.94 8.79
C SER A 191 8.46 -9.52 8.40
N ASP A 192 8.59 -9.90 7.13
CA ASP A 192 9.87 -10.27 6.51
C ASP A 192 10.55 -9.02 5.92
N TYR A 193 9.75 -8.11 5.38
CA TYR A 193 10.17 -6.80 4.87
C TYR A 193 9.40 -5.69 5.58
N VAL A 194 10.06 -4.58 5.87
CA VAL A 194 9.44 -3.35 6.37
C VAL A 194 9.92 -2.19 5.53
N ILE A 195 8.98 -1.57 4.83
CA ILE A 195 9.24 -0.46 3.92
C ILE A 195 8.45 0.76 4.40
N VAL A 196 9.14 1.88 4.58
CA VAL A 196 8.51 3.16 4.92
C VAL A 196 8.56 4.08 3.71
N ILE A 197 7.38 4.52 3.28
CA ILE A 197 7.26 5.55 2.24
C ILE A 197 7.31 6.90 2.92
N HIS A 198 8.32 7.69 2.61
CA HIS A 198 8.56 8.98 3.22
C HIS A 198 8.63 10.09 2.18
N ARG A 199 8.00 11.21 2.50
CA ARG A 199 7.95 12.41 1.67
C ARG A 199 8.32 13.63 2.49
N PRO A 200 9.62 13.87 2.74
CA PRO A 200 10.08 14.92 3.66
C PRO A 200 9.75 16.34 3.18
N GLU A 201 9.58 16.57 1.88
CA GLU A 201 9.17 17.85 1.31
C GLU A 201 7.89 18.43 1.96
N ILE A 202 6.91 17.58 2.28
CA ILE A 202 5.65 18.06 2.91
C ILE A 202 5.83 18.53 4.35
N LEU A 203 6.97 18.25 4.97
CA LEU A 203 7.38 18.73 6.28
C LEU A 203 8.21 20.00 6.19
N GLY A 204 8.41 20.56 4.98
CA GLY A 204 9.25 21.75 4.75
C GLY A 204 10.75 21.49 4.77
N ILE A 205 11.16 20.21 4.77
CA ILE A 205 12.56 19.79 4.76
C ILE A 205 13.05 19.84 3.32
N GLN A 206 14.13 20.56 3.05
CA GLN A 206 14.72 20.68 1.71
C GLN A 206 15.77 19.59 1.41
N GLU A 207 16.57 19.26 2.43
CA GLU A 207 17.56 18.18 2.37
C GLU A 207 17.43 17.34 3.64
N TYR A 208 17.64 16.04 3.56
CA TYR A 208 17.55 15.19 4.73
C TYR A 208 18.51 14.01 4.73
N GLY A 209 18.81 13.58 5.94
CA GLY A 209 19.70 12.46 6.20
C GLY A 209 21.19 12.77 6.00
N PRO A 210 22.07 11.83 6.39
CA PRO A 210 23.52 12.02 6.33
C PRO A 210 24.06 12.24 4.91
N SER A 211 23.31 11.82 3.90
CA SER A 211 23.68 11.95 2.48
C SER A 211 23.16 13.23 1.84
N HIS A 212 22.53 14.14 2.61
CA HIS A 212 21.95 15.39 2.12
C HIS A 212 21.02 15.17 0.91
N LEU A 213 20.12 14.18 1.01
CA LEU A 213 19.19 13.86 -0.07
C LEU A 213 18.24 15.03 -0.34
N SER A 214 18.13 15.44 -1.60
CA SER A 214 17.19 16.48 -2.02
C SER A 214 15.75 15.98 -1.86
N THR A 215 14.87 16.81 -1.28
CA THR A 215 13.48 16.42 -1.04
C THR A 215 12.53 16.93 -2.10
N GLN A 216 12.99 17.86 -2.96
CA GLN A 216 12.16 18.53 -3.95
C GLN A 216 11.59 17.54 -4.97
N ASN A 217 10.26 17.41 -4.97
CA ASN A 217 9.52 16.49 -5.84
C ASN A 217 9.96 15.02 -5.73
N LYS A 218 10.43 14.60 -4.54
CA LYS A 218 10.93 13.24 -4.29
C LYS A 218 10.07 12.50 -3.27
N VAL A 219 10.01 11.18 -3.45
CA VAL A 219 9.48 10.22 -2.49
C VAL A 219 10.56 9.18 -2.24
N TYR A 220 10.78 8.83 -0.98
CA TYR A 220 11.79 7.86 -0.59
C TYR A 220 11.15 6.62 0.02
N LEU A 221 11.61 5.45 -0.39
CA LEU A 221 11.27 4.18 0.22
C LEU A 221 12.45 3.75 1.09
N HIS A 222 12.25 3.79 2.40
CA HIS A 222 13.23 3.29 3.37
C HIS A 222 12.94 1.83 3.68
N ILE A 223 13.82 0.93 3.27
CA ILE A 223 13.76 -0.49 3.61
C ILE A 223 14.42 -0.66 4.97
N LEU A 224 13.59 -0.68 6.04
CA LEU A 224 14.04 -0.78 7.41
C LEU A 224 14.37 -2.22 7.83
N LYS A 225 13.72 -3.20 7.19
CA LYS A 225 13.94 -4.62 7.40
C LYS A 225 13.89 -5.36 6.08
N ASN A 226 14.87 -6.23 5.89
CA ASN A 226 14.92 -7.18 4.80
C ASN A 226 15.51 -8.48 5.38
N ARG A 227 14.66 -9.52 5.54
CA ARG A 227 15.07 -10.78 6.19
C ARG A 227 16.01 -11.59 5.31
N ASP A 228 15.83 -11.55 4.00
CA ASP A 228 16.48 -12.49 3.09
C ASP A 228 17.81 -11.97 2.51
N ALA A 229 17.96 -10.68 2.34
CA ALA A 229 19.07 -10.12 1.57
C ALA A 229 19.88 -9.01 2.24
N GLY A 230 19.57 -8.62 3.48
CA GLY A 230 20.58 -7.85 4.05
C GLY A 230 20.37 -6.44 4.52
N LYS A 231 21.14 -5.53 3.99
CA LYS A 231 21.31 -4.20 4.56
C LYS A 231 20.08 -3.30 4.28
N PRO A 232 19.67 -2.49 5.27
CA PRO A 232 18.74 -1.41 5.02
C PRO A 232 19.22 -0.53 3.84
N CYS A 233 18.31 -0.13 2.98
CA CYS A 233 18.62 0.76 1.86
C CYS A 233 17.50 1.78 1.65
N ILE A 234 17.79 2.79 0.84
CA ILE A 234 16.85 3.84 0.49
C ILE A 234 16.74 3.85 -1.02
N LEU A 235 15.50 3.78 -1.52
CA LEU A 235 15.19 3.91 -2.92
C LEU A 235 14.55 5.28 -3.15
N GLU A 236 14.95 5.95 -4.21
CA GLU A 236 14.45 7.27 -4.59
C GLU A 236 13.47 7.16 -5.76
N PHE A 237 12.36 7.88 -5.64
CA PHE A 237 11.35 8.00 -6.68
C PHE A 237 11.01 9.46 -6.91
N GLN A 238 10.62 9.79 -8.13
CA GLN A 238 9.98 11.06 -8.42
C GLN A 238 8.51 11.01 -8.03
N ASN A 239 8.03 12.11 -7.47
CA ASN A 239 6.66 12.25 -7.04
C ASN A 239 5.73 12.48 -8.23
N ASP A 240 4.90 11.52 -8.53
CA ASP A 240 3.84 11.59 -9.54
C ASP A 240 2.44 11.34 -8.91
N LEU A 241 2.31 11.63 -7.62
CA LEU A 241 1.11 11.38 -6.83
C LEU A 241 -0.13 12.17 -7.29
N ALA A 242 0.04 13.18 -8.14
CA ALA A 242 -1.09 13.83 -8.82
C ALA A 242 -1.88 12.82 -9.66
N TYR A 243 -1.17 11.84 -10.22
CA TYR A 243 -1.74 10.73 -10.98
C TYR A 243 -1.73 9.40 -10.20
N ASN A 244 -1.58 9.45 -8.88
CA ASN A 244 -1.51 8.28 -7.98
C ASN A 244 -0.38 7.31 -8.35
N ASN A 245 0.75 7.82 -8.82
CA ASN A 245 1.89 7.05 -9.30
C ASN A 245 3.21 7.52 -8.65
N LEU A 246 4.23 6.67 -8.69
CA LEU A 246 5.62 6.97 -8.37
C LEU A 246 6.48 6.56 -9.56
N ILE A 247 7.43 7.42 -9.95
CA ILE A 247 8.32 7.14 -11.09
C ILE A 247 9.70 6.79 -10.53
N GLU A 248 10.22 5.65 -10.90
CA GLU A 248 11.59 5.24 -10.55
C GLU A 248 12.60 6.26 -11.11
N SER A 249 13.60 6.62 -10.29
CA SER A 249 14.56 7.70 -10.60
C SER A 249 15.80 7.18 -11.29
#